data_2a52dcca3383f84ffc3746f24d6fa631
#
_entry.id   2a52dcca3383f84ffc3746f24d6fa631
#
_cell.length_a   1.000
_cell.length_b   1.000
_cell.length_c   1.000
_cell.angle_alpha   90.00
_cell.angle_beta   90.00
_cell.angle_gamma   90.00
#
_symmetry.space_group_name_H-M   'P 1'
#
loop_
_entity.id
_entity.type
_entity.pdbx_description
1 polymer ?
#
loop_
_entity_poly.entity_id
_entity_poly.type
_entity_poly.pdbx_seq_one_letter_code
_entity_poly.pdbx_strand_id
1 'polypeptide(L)'
;MILKQYYLGCLAHASYLVADEESQTAAVVDPQRDIDLYLADAEAYGVAIRHVLLTHFHADFVAGHLELRNRVGAQIYLGSRAKAEYAFTPLADGAILGFGNVRLRILETPGHSPESISVLVYDLKEGKQKPHAVLTGDTLFIGDVGRPDLRAAMGYSATELADLLYDSLRTKLLELPDETLVYPAHGAGSLCGKNLSAETVSTIGVQRQYNYALQPMSKREFLQMVTAEQPEAPPYFTYDAILNTKEHATLEQTLDQVLKPLSLSELLARMASGAQVLDVRDPAEFSAGHLAGSINVGLSGQFASWAGTVLDREQPILLVASPGLEKQATTRLGRIGFDHVGGYLDQGMAALESHSEHVARTPRIAATTLAEQMASEAPPLLLDIRAEKERRDKFIEGSLHLPLNHLRNRGGELPSDQPLVVHCAGGYRSSIAASIIKRHGNPNVSELLGGIAAWEKSGLPVAGQTSQRSNTVKPTNFSERVLEVAGWKLRLTSYELGGKYFCKADNVEPGACIARTEGASKEECEQQALEKAQEYLSRTRRFSAS
;
A
#
# COMPACT_ATOMS: atom_id res chain seq x y z
N MET A 1 -21.12 11.99 16.50
CA MET A 1 -20.49 11.69 15.20
C MET A 1 -19.65 10.42 15.34
N ILE A 2 -19.65 9.54 14.31
CA ILE A 2 -18.74 8.40 14.17
C ILE A 2 -17.74 8.75 13.07
N LEU A 3 -16.44 8.57 13.33
CA LEU A 3 -15.38 8.61 12.33
C LEU A 3 -14.57 7.32 12.48
N LYS A 4 -14.70 6.42 11.50
CA LYS A 4 -14.02 5.12 11.49
C LYS A 4 -13.05 5.03 10.33
N GLN A 5 -11.79 4.66 10.61
CA GLN A 5 -10.77 4.37 9.62
C GLN A 5 -10.74 2.86 9.31
N TYR A 6 -10.64 2.52 8.04
CA TYR A 6 -10.35 1.19 7.54
C TYR A 6 -8.98 1.19 6.88
N TYR A 7 -8.13 0.24 7.24
CA TYR A 7 -6.78 0.17 6.68
C TYR A 7 -6.54 -1.16 5.96
N LEU A 8 -6.33 -1.08 4.66
CA LEU A 8 -6.06 -2.22 3.79
C LEU A 8 -4.55 -2.40 3.63
N GLY A 9 -3.94 -3.23 4.50
CA GLY A 9 -2.49 -3.37 4.59
C GLY A 9 -1.78 -3.80 3.30
N CYS A 10 -2.43 -4.61 2.43
CA CYS A 10 -1.81 -5.08 1.18
C CYS A 10 -1.65 -3.97 0.11
N LEU A 11 -2.36 -2.86 0.24
CA LEU A 11 -2.26 -1.66 -0.60
C LEU A 11 -1.78 -0.44 0.20
N ALA A 12 -1.58 -0.61 1.52
CA ALA A 12 -1.30 0.49 2.44
C ALA A 12 -2.31 1.65 2.31
N HIS A 13 -3.58 1.30 2.00
CA HIS A 13 -4.66 2.24 1.72
C HIS A 13 -5.58 2.41 2.93
N ALA A 14 -5.99 3.64 3.21
CA ALA A 14 -6.96 4.00 4.23
C ALA A 14 -8.21 4.63 3.63
N SER A 15 -9.38 4.15 4.06
CA SER A 15 -10.69 4.70 3.74
C SER A 15 -11.45 5.03 5.02
N TYR A 16 -12.53 5.79 4.91
CA TYR A 16 -13.18 6.37 6.09
C TYR A 16 -14.70 6.27 5.98
N LEU A 17 -15.34 5.90 7.10
CA LEU A 17 -16.78 6.06 7.29
C LEU A 17 -17.01 7.19 8.28
N VAL A 18 -17.78 8.19 7.87
CA VAL A 18 -18.21 9.31 8.71
C VAL A 18 -19.71 9.24 8.84
N ALA A 19 -20.25 9.13 10.07
CA ALA A 19 -21.66 8.96 10.28
C ALA A 19 -22.23 9.81 11.41
N ASP A 20 -23.51 10.13 11.28
CA ASP A 20 -24.33 10.73 12.33
C ASP A 20 -25.46 9.78 12.71
N GLU A 21 -25.46 9.31 13.97
CA GLU A 21 -26.44 8.36 14.48
C GLU A 21 -27.85 8.94 14.57
N GLU A 22 -28.00 10.25 14.80
CA GLU A 22 -29.31 10.89 14.94
C GLU A 22 -30.03 11.01 13.59
N SER A 23 -29.32 11.41 12.55
CA SER A 23 -29.86 11.45 11.18
C SER A 23 -29.80 10.09 10.48
N GLN A 24 -29.22 9.07 11.10
CA GLN A 24 -29.01 7.73 10.56
C GLN A 24 -28.36 7.77 9.16
N THR A 25 -27.42 8.69 8.95
CA THR A 25 -26.79 8.93 7.67
C THR A 25 -25.28 8.78 7.77
N ALA A 26 -24.68 8.15 6.75
CA ALA A 26 -23.23 7.99 6.63
C ALA A 26 -22.71 8.41 5.25
N ALA A 27 -21.45 8.86 5.26
CA ALA A 27 -20.62 9.06 4.08
C ALA A 27 -19.42 8.11 4.15
N VAL A 28 -19.03 7.53 3.01
CA VAL A 28 -17.76 6.79 2.87
C VAL A 28 -16.81 7.58 1.99
N VAL A 29 -15.57 7.72 2.44
CA VAL A 29 -14.52 8.46 1.72
C VAL A 29 -13.44 7.47 1.29
N ASP A 30 -13.08 7.50 0.00
CA ASP A 30 -12.09 6.65 -0.66
C ASP A 30 -12.32 5.14 -0.42
N PRO A 31 -13.53 4.60 -0.67
CA PRO A 31 -13.84 3.20 -0.42
C PRO A 31 -12.96 2.25 -1.24
N GLN A 32 -12.49 1.17 -0.62
CA GLN A 32 -11.97 0.03 -1.38
C GLN A 32 -13.09 -0.64 -2.18
N ARG A 33 -12.74 -1.43 -3.21
CA ARG A 33 -13.71 -2.00 -4.15
C ARG A 33 -14.65 -3.03 -3.51
N ASP A 34 -14.18 -3.82 -2.55
CA ASP A 34 -14.99 -4.77 -1.78
C ASP A 34 -15.66 -4.06 -0.60
N ILE A 35 -16.90 -3.66 -0.79
CA ILE A 35 -17.65 -2.74 0.08
C ILE A 35 -18.35 -3.39 1.27
N ASP A 36 -18.38 -4.71 1.39
CA ASP A 36 -19.17 -5.43 2.41
C ASP A 36 -18.82 -4.99 3.84
N LEU A 37 -17.55 -4.63 4.09
CA LEU A 37 -17.13 -4.13 5.41
C LEU A 37 -17.80 -2.81 5.81
N TYR A 38 -18.04 -1.90 4.85
CA TYR A 38 -18.75 -0.64 5.13
C TYR A 38 -20.23 -0.89 5.35
N LEU A 39 -20.82 -1.83 4.60
CA LEU A 39 -22.23 -2.19 4.74
C LEU A 39 -22.49 -2.84 6.09
N ALA A 40 -21.63 -3.76 6.53
CA ALA A 40 -21.74 -4.41 7.84
C ALA A 40 -21.62 -3.41 9.00
N ASP A 41 -20.69 -2.46 8.91
CA ASP A 41 -20.57 -1.43 9.93
C ASP A 41 -21.73 -0.43 9.91
N ALA A 42 -22.21 -0.04 8.74
CA ALA A 42 -23.37 0.83 8.62
C ALA A 42 -24.62 0.19 9.27
N GLU A 43 -24.83 -1.11 9.03
CA GLU A 43 -25.88 -1.89 9.69
C GLU A 43 -25.69 -1.92 11.22
N ALA A 44 -24.49 -2.22 11.69
CA ALA A 44 -24.17 -2.27 13.12
C ALA A 44 -24.37 -0.93 13.84
N TYR A 45 -24.12 0.20 13.14
CA TYR A 45 -24.36 1.53 13.68
C TYR A 45 -25.79 2.04 13.45
N GLY A 46 -26.63 1.30 12.75
CA GLY A 46 -28.00 1.72 12.41
C GLY A 46 -28.05 2.92 11.48
N VAL A 47 -27.07 3.07 10.57
CA VAL A 47 -26.97 4.19 9.63
C VAL A 47 -27.05 3.72 8.18
N ALA A 48 -27.52 4.58 7.27
CA ALA A 48 -27.53 4.31 5.85
C ALA A 48 -26.41 5.08 5.13
N ILE A 49 -25.62 4.40 4.33
CA ILE A 49 -24.60 5.02 3.49
C ILE A 49 -25.33 5.75 2.34
N ARG A 50 -25.39 7.07 2.41
CA ARG A 50 -26.04 7.95 1.42
C ARG A 50 -25.06 8.65 0.51
N HIS A 51 -23.82 8.80 0.95
CA HIS A 51 -22.80 9.59 0.29
C HIS A 51 -21.52 8.78 0.13
N VAL A 52 -20.89 8.90 -1.03
CA VAL A 52 -19.56 8.37 -1.29
C VAL A 52 -18.70 9.47 -1.94
N LEU A 53 -17.56 9.75 -1.36
CA LEU A 53 -16.62 10.76 -1.84
C LEU A 53 -15.33 10.08 -2.28
N LEU A 54 -14.75 10.52 -3.39
CA LEU A 54 -13.34 10.26 -3.70
C LEU A 54 -12.57 11.56 -3.52
N THR A 55 -11.46 11.48 -2.78
CA THR A 55 -10.55 12.62 -2.65
C THR A 55 -9.85 12.91 -3.96
N HIS A 56 -9.61 11.89 -4.77
CA HIS A 56 -9.03 11.96 -6.11
C HIS A 56 -9.28 10.63 -6.86
N PHE A 57 -8.97 10.55 -8.13
CA PHE A 57 -8.95 9.27 -8.84
C PHE A 57 -7.70 8.49 -8.47
N HIS A 58 -7.86 7.44 -7.66
CA HIS A 58 -6.77 6.60 -7.20
C HIS A 58 -6.06 5.91 -8.36
N ALA A 59 -4.74 5.83 -8.30
CA ALA A 59 -3.94 5.16 -9.32
C ALA A 59 -3.59 3.72 -8.94
N ASP A 60 -3.55 3.42 -7.67
CA ASP A 60 -3.05 2.16 -7.12
C ASP A 60 -4.15 1.14 -6.79
N PHE A 61 -5.43 1.53 -6.94
CA PHE A 61 -6.58 0.62 -6.81
C PHE A 61 -7.85 1.18 -7.48
N VAL A 62 -8.80 0.29 -7.75
CA VAL A 62 -10.15 0.63 -8.22
C VAL A 62 -11.03 0.92 -7.01
N ALA A 63 -11.55 2.14 -6.93
CA ALA A 63 -12.37 2.58 -5.79
C ALA A 63 -13.80 2.02 -5.84
N GLY A 64 -14.38 1.75 -4.67
CA GLY A 64 -15.72 1.16 -4.51
C GLY A 64 -16.89 2.14 -4.61
N HIS A 65 -16.70 3.27 -5.28
CA HIS A 65 -17.75 4.29 -5.42
C HIS A 65 -18.92 3.81 -6.29
N LEU A 66 -18.65 3.08 -7.38
CA LEU A 66 -19.70 2.50 -8.24
C LEU A 66 -20.41 1.34 -7.54
N GLU A 67 -19.68 0.54 -6.76
CA GLU A 67 -20.22 -0.53 -5.92
C GLU A 67 -21.24 0.03 -4.91
N LEU A 68 -20.88 1.10 -4.18
CA LEU A 68 -21.77 1.76 -3.21
C LEU A 68 -22.98 2.43 -3.90
N ARG A 69 -22.76 3.08 -5.05
CA ARG A 69 -23.86 3.62 -5.85
C ARG A 69 -24.84 2.51 -6.25
N ASN A 70 -24.34 1.41 -6.80
CA ASN A 70 -25.18 0.34 -7.36
C ASN A 70 -25.87 -0.48 -6.26
N ARG A 71 -25.21 -0.73 -5.12
CA ARG A 71 -25.72 -1.59 -4.05
C ARG A 71 -26.70 -0.87 -3.11
N VAL A 72 -26.44 0.37 -2.75
CA VAL A 72 -27.23 1.13 -1.75
C VAL A 72 -27.74 2.47 -2.24
N GLY A 73 -27.51 2.83 -3.50
CA GLY A 73 -27.96 4.11 -4.08
C GLY A 73 -27.19 5.32 -3.54
N ALA A 74 -25.96 5.14 -3.06
CA ALA A 74 -25.15 6.24 -2.56
C ALA A 74 -24.82 7.25 -3.68
N GLN A 75 -24.95 8.54 -3.36
CA GLN A 75 -24.59 9.62 -4.27
C GLN A 75 -23.08 9.79 -4.31
N ILE A 76 -22.52 9.87 -5.53
CA ILE A 76 -21.07 10.05 -5.73
C ILE A 76 -20.74 11.56 -5.75
N TYR A 77 -19.63 11.90 -5.07
CA TYR A 77 -19.09 13.26 -5.00
C TYR A 77 -17.61 13.25 -5.36
N LEU A 78 -17.20 14.19 -6.19
CA LEU A 78 -15.81 14.39 -6.62
C LEU A 78 -15.46 15.87 -6.56
N GLY A 79 -14.16 16.19 -6.53
CA GLY A 79 -13.70 17.57 -6.70
C GLY A 79 -14.23 18.21 -7.98
N SER A 80 -14.46 19.52 -7.99
CA SER A 80 -15.09 20.24 -9.10
C SER A 80 -14.35 20.13 -10.43
N ARG A 81 -13.05 19.83 -10.39
CA ARG A 81 -12.19 19.67 -11.56
C ARG A 81 -12.18 18.23 -12.12
N ALA A 82 -12.84 17.29 -11.45
CA ALA A 82 -12.93 15.92 -11.90
C ALA A 82 -13.74 15.81 -13.21
N LYS A 83 -13.34 14.84 -14.03
CA LYS A 83 -14.08 14.46 -15.25
C LYS A 83 -14.28 12.95 -15.23
N ALA A 84 -15.51 12.49 -15.16
CA ALA A 84 -15.88 11.08 -15.14
C ALA A 84 -17.01 10.79 -16.13
N GLU A 85 -17.12 9.55 -16.57
CA GLU A 85 -18.18 9.08 -17.48
C GLU A 85 -19.51 8.83 -16.74
N TYR A 86 -19.46 8.63 -15.42
CA TYR A 86 -20.63 8.41 -14.57
C TYR A 86 -21.11 9.71 -13.92
N ALA A 87 -22.39 9.71 -13.52
CA ALA A 87 -22.99 10.86 -12.83
C ALA A 87 -22.40 11.04 -11.44
N PHE A 88 -21.98 12.27 -11.12
CA PHE A 88 -21.49 12.66 -9.80
C PHE A 88 -21.90 14.12 -9.48
N THR A 89 -21.82 14.49 -8.22
CA THR A 89 -21.99 15.88 -7.78
C THR A 89 -20.60 16.50 -7.59
N PRO A 90 -20.26 17.57 -8.35
CA PRO A 90 -19.00 18.25 -8.19
C PRO A 90 -18.98 19.08 -6.90
N LEU A 91 -17.87 19.00 -6.17
CA LEU A 91 -17.62 19.75 -4.94
C LEU A 91 -16.51 20.78 -5.18
N ALA A 92 -16.88 22.05 -5.18
CA ALA A 92 -15.93 23.16 -5.28
C ALA A 92 -15.30 23.48 -3.91
N ASP A 93 -14.26 24.32 -3.92
CA ASP A 93 -13.62 24.81 -2.71
C ASP A 93 -14.62 25.49 -1.77
N GLY A 94 -14.60 25.12 -0.49
CA GLY A 94 -15.53 25.60 0.51
C GLY A 94 -16.94 24.98 0.48
N ALA A 95 -17.27 24.11 -0.48
CA ALA A 95 -18.55 23.40 -0.52
C ALA A 95 -18.78 22.61 0.78
N ILE A 96 -20.05 22.53 1.18
CA ILE A 96 -20.47 21.86 2.41
C ILE A 96 -21.44 20.72 2.08
N LEU A 97 -21.13 19.52 2.56
CA LEU A 97 -22.06 18.40 2.64
C LEU A 97 -22.40 18.20 4.11
N GLY A 98 -23.65 18.42 4.50
CA GLY A 98 -24.11 18.29 5.88
C GLY A 98 -25.19 17.22 6.03
N PHE A 99 -25.10 16.42 7.09
CA PHE A 99 -26.12 15.46 7.49
C PHE A 99 -26.14 15.34 9.02
N GLY A 100 -27.28 15.63 9.62
CA GLY A 100 -27.44 15.68 11.07
C GLY A 100 -26.45 16.64 11.73
N ASN A 101 -25.65 16.12 12.64
CA ASN A 101 -24.61 16.87 13.35
C ASN A 101 -23.23 16.77 12.70
N VAL A 102 -23.13 16.17 11.52
CA VAL A 102 -21.90 16.09 10.74
C VAL A 102 -21.91 17.14 9.65
N ARG A 103 -20.78 17.85 9.53
CA ARG A 103 -20.49 18.74 8.41
C ARG A 103 -19.16 18.36 7.78
N LEU A 104 -19.20 18.07 6.48
CA LEU A 104 -18.02 17.89 5.64
C LEU A 104 -17.84 19.17 4.83
N ARG A 105 -16.69 19.85 4.99
CA ARG A 105 -16.31 21.02 4.20
C ARG A 105 -15.15 20.66 3.29
N ILE A 106 -15.23 21.02 2.03
CA ILE A 106 -14.26 20.66 1.01
C ILE A 106 -13.18 21.74 0.89
N LEU A 107 -11.95 21.29 0.78
CA LEU A 107 -10.81 22.09 0.32
C LEU A 107 -10.34 21.51 -1.01
N GLU A 108 -10.30 22.29 -2.09
CA GLU A 108 -9.58 21.88 -3.29
C GLU A 108 -8.09 21.89 -3.00
N THR A 109 -7.45 20.74 -3.08
CA THR A 109 -6.01 20.56 -2.78
C THR A 109 -5.29 19.87 -3.95
N PRO A 110 -5.31 20.49 -5.16
CA PRO A 110 -4.63 19.92 -6.31
C PRO A 110 -3.13 19.81 -6.07
N GLY A 111 -2.49 18.81 -6.71
CA GLY A 111 -1.05 18.60 -6.63
C GLY A 111 -0.62 17.16 -6.85
N HIS A 112 -1.09 16.20 -6.07
CA HIS A 112 -0.96 14.78 -6.39
C HIS A 112 -1.75 14.44 -7.67
N SER A 113 -2.98 14.96 -7.75
CA SER A 113 -3.76 15.00 -8.97
C SER A 113 -4.46 16.36 -9.12
N PRO A 114 -4.87 16.75 -10.35
CA PRO A 114 -5.45 18.06 -10.59
C PRO A 114 -6.82 18.27 -9.93
N GLU A 115 -7.58 17.20 -9.70
CA GLU A 115 -8.92 17.20 -9.11
C GLU A 115 -8.92 16.93 -7.61
N SER A 116 -7.76 16.76 -6.97
CA SER A 116 -7.64 16.38 -5.55
C SER A 116 -8.38 17.35 -4.63
N ILE A 117 -9.07 16.77 -3.65
CA ILE A 117 -9.71 17.49 -2.55
C ILE A 117 -9.28 16.90 -1.20
N SER A 118 -9.32 17.74 -0.17
CA SER A 118 -9.26 17.31 1.23
C SER A 118 -10.60 17.60 1.89
N VAL A 119 -11.02 16.75 2.81
CA VAL A 119 -12.36 16.84 3.45
C VAL A 119 -12.20 17.17 4.93
N LEU A 120 -12.61 18.36 5.33
CA LEU A 120 -12.69 18.76 6.73
C LEU A 120 -13.93 18.15 7.38
N VAL A 121 -13.75 17.46 8.48
CA VAL A 121 -14.83 16.81 9.25
C VAL A 121 -15.11 17.61 10.52
N TYR A 122 -16.36 18.03 10.71
CA TYR A 122 -16.82 18.75 11.88
C TYR A 122 -17.89 17.94 12.62
N ASP A 123 -17.73 17.86 13.95
CA ASP A 123 -18.78 17.40 14.86
C ASP A 123 -19.50 18.62 15.46
N LEU A 124 -20.72 18.89 14.99
CA LEU A 124 -21.49 20.05 15.40
C LEU A 124 -22.06 19.93 16.81
N LYS A 125 -22.17 18.72 17.38
CA LYS A 125 -22.62 18.50 18.77
C LYS A 125 -21.63 19.07 19.78
N GLU A 126 -20.35 19.04 19.46
CA GLU A 126 -19.32 19.59 20.35
C GLU A 126 -19.23 21.13 20.29
N GLY A 127 -20.13 21.78 19.55
CA GLY A 127 -20.22 23.26 19.43
C GLY A 127 -18.97 23.89 18.80
N LYS A 128 -18.11 23.09 18.19
CA LYS A 128 -16.82 23.53 17.66
C LYS A 128 -16.99 24.11 16.26
N GLN A 129 -16.50 25.34 16.11
CA GLN A 129 -16.30 25.94 14.78
C GLN A 129 -15.00 25.45 14.12
N LYS A 130 -14.18 24.67 14.86
CA LYS A 130 -12.92 24.09 14.39
C LYS A 130 -13.15 22.69 13.85
N PRO A 131 -12.43 22.29 12.78
CA PRO A 131 -12.51 20.94 12.27
C PRO A 131 -11.97 19.94 13.31
N HIS A 132 -12.68 18.83 13.49
CA HIS A 132 -12.21 17.70 14.28
C HIS A 132 -11.07 16.99 13.56
N ALA A 133 -11.21 16.80 12.25
CA ALA A 133 -10.25 16.09 11.40
C ALA A 133 -10.22 16.66 9.99
N VAL A 134 -9.15 16.33 9.26
CA VAL A 134 -9.03 16.50 7.82
C VAL A 134 -8.64 15.16 7.19
N LEU A 135 -9.47 14.68 6.22
CA LEU A 135 -9.15 13.55 5.37
C LEU A 135 -8.41 14.11 4.16
N THR A 136 -7.10 13.89 4.10
CA THR A 136 -6.21 14.62 3.18
C THR A 136 -6.03 13.95 1.82
N GLY A 137 -6.62 12.75 1.64
CA GLY A 137 -6.31 11.96 0.46
C GLY A 137 -4.80 11.77 0.33
N ASP A 138 -4.31 11.99 -0.87
CA ASP A 138 -2.87 11.93 -1.20
C ASP A 138 -2.22 13.33 -1.27
N THR A 139 -2.82 14.35 -0.66
CA THR A 139 -2.20 15.68 -0.57
C THR A 139 -1.14 15.74 0.53
N LEU A 140 -1.49 15.27 1.73
CA LEU A 140 -0.60 15.25 2.90
C LEU A 140 -0.64 13.87 3.54
N PHE A 141 0.51 13.24 3.65
CA PHE A 141 0.74 12.00 4.40
C PHE A 141 1.39 12.28 5.76
N ILE A 142 1.47 11.25 6.60
CA ILE A 142 2.22 11.36 7.85
C ILE A 142 3.71 11.23 7.55
N GLY A 143 4.43 12.34 7.71
CA GLY A 143 5.86 12.46 7.42
C GLY A 143 6.22 12.68 5.96
N ASP A 144 5.23 12.74 5.05
CA ASP A 144 5.46 12.90 3.60
C ASP A 144 4.33 13.69 2.93
N VAL A 145 4.41 13.87 1.61
CA VAL A 145 3.36 14.42 0.74
C VAL A 145 3.20 13.56 -0.51
N GLY A 146 2.05 13.65 -1.17
CA GLY A 146 1.80 12.92 -2.40
C GLY A 146 2.76 13.29 -3.52
N ARG A 147 3.15 12.29 -4.30
CA ARG A 147 4.03 12.48 -5.46
C ARG A 147 3.26 13.13 -6.62
N PRO A 148 3.87 14.11 -7.32
CA PRO A 148 3.16 14.88 -8.34
C PRO A 148 3.29 14.29 -9.76
N ASP A 149 3.96 13.16 -9.97
CA ASP A 149 4.35 12.66 -11.28
C ASP A 149 3.44 11.58 -11.89
N LEU A 150 2.47 11.05 -11.12
CA LEU A 150 1.61 9.94 -11.57
C LEU A 150 0.61 10.30 -12.68
N ARG A 151 0.45 11.57 -13.01
CA ARG A 151 -0.50 12.06 -14.03
C ARG A 151 0.16 12.46 -15.36
N ALA A 152 1.42 12.09 -15.57
CA ALA A 152 2.15 12.41 -16.81
C ALA A 152 1.47 11.83 -18.05
N ALA A 153 0.95 10.60 -17.99
CA ALA A 153 0.20 9.97 -19.07
C ALA A 153 -1.14 10.68 -19.40
N MET A 154 -1.64 11.52 -18.49
CA MET A 154 -2.84 12.33 -18.67
C MET A 154 -2.54 13.78 -19.09
N GLY A 155 -1.28 14.09 -19.40
CA GLY A 155 -0.84 15.37 -19.93
C GLY A 155 -0.43 16.42 -18.88
N TYR A 156 -0.29 16.04 -17.61
CA TYR A 156 0.17 16.95 -16.56
C TYR A 156 1.66 16.74 -16.27
N SER A 157 2.44 17.82 -16.23
CA SER A 157 3.84 17.72 -15.82
C SER A 157 3.97 17.61 -14.29
N ALA A 158 4.99 16.88 -13.83
CA ALA A 158 5.30 16.77 -12.41
C ALA A 158 5.58 18.15 -11.77
N THR A 159 6.17 19.08 -12.52
CA THR A 159 6.47 20.43 -12.05
C THR A 159 5.20 21.26 -11.83
N GLU A 160 4.24 21.21 -12.76
CA GLU A 160 2.94 21.90 -12.61
C GLU A 160 2.17 21.38 -11.41
N LEU A 161 2.12 20.05 -11.24
CA LEU A 161 1.42 19.45 -10.11
C LEU A 161 2.15 19.73 -8.77
N ALA A 162 3.48 19.72 -8.75
CA ALA A 162 4.25 20.11 -7.58
C ALA A 162 4.03 21.57 -7.19
N ASP A 163 3.87 22.47 -8.16
CA ASP A 163 3.54 23.88 -7.93
C ASP A 163 2.19 24.04 -7.24
N LEU A 164 1.16 23.34 -7.72
CA LEU A 164 -0.17 23.29 -7.10
C LEU A 164 -0.14 22.65 -5.71
N LEU A 165 0.65 21.58 -5.52
CA LEU A 165 0.81 20.91 -4.25
C LEU A 165 1.37 21.85 -3.18
N TYR A 166 2.39 22.62 -3.53
CA TYR A 166 2.97 23.63 -2.63
C TYR A 166 1.91 24.61 -2.14
N ASP A 167 1.12 25.17 -3.07
CA ASP A 167 0.07 26.13 -2.71
C ASP A 167 -1.02 25.46 -1.84
N SER A 168 -1.46 24.25 -2.20
CA SER A 168 -2.45 23.47 -1.43
C SER A 168 -2.01 23.23 0.01
N LEU A 169 -0.75 22.87 0.20
CA LEU A 169 -0.18 22.64 1.52
C LEU A 169 -0.08 23.94 2.34
N ARG A 170 0.49 25.01 1.74
CA ARG A 170 0.81 26.25 2.44
C ARG A 170 -0.38 27.13 2.73
N THR A 171 -1.33 27.22 1.79
CA THR A 171 -2.45 28.18 1.87
C THR A 171 -3.75 27.56 2.39
N LYS A 172 -3.80 26.22 2.53
CA LYS A 172 -5.01 25.53 3.00
C LYS A 172 -4.75 24.62 4.19
N LEU A 173 -3.89 23.60 4.05
CA LEU A 173 -3.70 22.62 5.12
C LEU A 173 -2.92 23.20 6.30
N LEU A 174 -1.88 24.00 6.07
CA LEU A 174 -1.13 24.65 7.15
C LEU A 174 -1.86 25.81 7.83
N GLU A 175 -2.98 26.27 7.28
CA GLU A 175 -3.86 27.25 7.94
C GLU A 175 -4.81 26.61 8.98
N LEU A 176 -4.87 25.27 9.01
CA LEU A 176 -5.71 24.56 9.97
C LEU A 176 -5.11 24.61 11.38
N PRO A 177 -5.96 24.54 12.43
CA PRO A 177 -5.51 24.47 13.81
C PRO A 177 -4.60 23.26 14.05
N ASP A 178 -3.59 23.41 14.91
CA ASP A 178 -2.59 22.38 15.21
C ASP A 178 -3.21 21.09 15.77
N GLU A 179 -4.33 21.19 16.48
CA GLU A 179 -5.07 20.06 17.04
C GLU A 179 -5.90 19.26 16.00
N THR A 180 -6.07 19.76 14.78
CA THR A 180 -6.83 19.06 13.74
C THR A 180 -6.17 17.73 13.41
N LEU A 181 -6.91 16.63 13.53
CA LEU A 181 -6.43 15.29 13.19
C LEU A 181 -6.22 15.16 11.68
N VAL A 182 -5.11 14.53 11.29
CA VAL A 182 -4.76 14.26 9.89
C VAL A 182 -4.96 12.79 9.60
N TYR A 183 -5.81 12.50 8.62
CA TYR A 183 -6.15 11.17 8.15
C TYR A 183 -5.85 11.06 6.65
N PRO A 184 -4.69 10.52 6.25
CA PRO A 184 -4.30 10.37 4.84
C PRO A 184 -4.92 9.13 4.19
N ALA A 185 -4.98 9.08 2.85
CA ALA A 185 -5.43 7.88 2.14
C ALA A 185 -4.39 6.76 2.13
N HIS A 186 -3.12 7.04 2.42
CA HIS A 186 -2.07 6.01 2.43
C HIS A 186 -1.12 6.12 3.62
N GLY A 187 -0.52 4.95 3.96
CA GLY A 187 0.52 4.79 4.97
C GLY A 187 1.76 4.08 4.42
N ALA A 188 2.64 3.61 5.32
CA ALA A 188 3.88 2.93 4.96
C ALA A 188 3.66 1.74 4.03
N GLY A 189 4.42 1.70 2.94
CA GLY A 189 4.34 0.66 1.90
C GLY A 189 3.62 1.08 0.63
N SER A 190 2.90 2.21 0.62
CA SER A 190 2.34 2.78 -0.61
C SER A 190 3.42 3.38 -1.49
N LEU A 191 3.22 3.29 -2.81
CA LEU A 191 4.06 3.92 -3.84
C LEU A 191 3.59 5.34 -4.22
N CYS A 192 2.57 5.86 -3.53
CA CYS A 192 2.07 7.22 -3.71
C CYS A 192 2.93 8.30 -3.01
N GLY A 193 3.94 7.90 -2.24
CA GLY A 193 4.94 8.76 -1.62
C GLY A 193 6.28 8.03 -1.42
N LYS A 194 7.27 8.72 -0.82
CA LYS A 194 8.65 8.20 -0.66
C LYS A 194 8.94 7.64 0.73
N ASN A 195 8.47 8.33 1.77
CA ASN A 195 8.88 8.12 3.16
C ASN A 195 7.67 8.13 4.11
N LEU A 196 6.58 7.47 3.72
CA LEU A 196 5.37 7.42 4.54
C LEU A 196 5.65 6.71 5.87
N SER A 197 5.14 7.31 6.96
CA SER A 197 5.20 6.72 8.29
C SER A 197 4.29 5.49 8.42
N ALA A 198 4.64 4.59 9.34
CA ALA A 198 3.77 3.49 9.73
C ALA A 198 2.55 3.96 10.55
N GLU A 199 2.51 5.18 10.96
CA GLU A 199 1.38 5.79 11.67
C GLU A 199 0.23 6.03 10.70
N THR A 200 -1.00 5.82 11.18
CA THR A 200 -2.22 5.96 10.34
C THR A 200 -3.00 7.24 10.66
N VAL A 201 -2.62 7.96 11.73
CA VAL A 201 -3.21 9.24 12.14
C VAL A 201 -2.17 10.15 12.76
N SER A 202 -2.32 11.47 12.60
CA SER A 202 -1.45 12.48 13.19
C SER A 202 -2.24 13.77 13.46
N THR A 203 -1.57 14.90 13.67
CA THR A 203 -2.18 16.23 13.73
C THR A 203 -1.46 17.22 12.82
N ILE A 204 -2.12 18.31 12.46
CA ILE A 204 -1.49 19.39 11.66
C ILE A 204 -0.26 19.94 12.38
N GLY A 205 -0.31 20.14 13.68
CA GLY A 205 0.83 20.64 14.47
C GLY A 205 2.04 19.70 14.42
N VAL A 206 1.82 18.38 14.55
CA VAL A 206 2.89 17.38 14.43
C VAL A 206 3.46 17.37 13.01
N GLN A 207 2.61 17.43 11.98
CA GLN A 207 3.08 17.46 10.59
C GLN A 207 3.86 18.75 10.30
N ARG A 208 3.41 19.90 10.79
CA ARG A 208 4.14 21.17 10.67
C ARG A 208 5.54 21.10 11.27
N GLN A 209 5.71 20.38 12.37
CA GLN A 209 6.98 20.25 13.07
C GLN A 209 7.93 19.24 12.43
N TYR A 210 7.41 18.07 11.99
CA TYR A 210 8.26 16.91 11.65
C TYR A 210 8.21 16.49 10.19
N ASN A 211 7.21 16.91 9.41
CA ASN A 211 7.13 16.59 8.01
C ASN A 211 8.15 17.42 7.21
N TYR A 212 9.07 16.75 6.53
CA TYR A 212 10.15 17.42 5.79
C TYR A 212 9.65 18.38 4.71
N ALA A 213 8.53 18.04 4.05
CA ALA A 213 7.95 18.84 2.98
C ALA A 213 7.22 20.10 3.50
N LEU A 214 6.91 20.16 4.79
CA LEU A 214 6.25 21.30 5.43
C LEU A 214 7.21 22.27 6.10
N GLN A 215 8.52 21.97 6.13
CA GLN A 215 9.53 22.86 6.69
C GLN A 215 9.62 24.18 5.92
N PRO A 216 10.08 25.26 6.54
CA PRO A 216 10.31 26.52 5.84
C PRO A 216 11.29 26.34 4.68
N MET A 217 10.82 26.53 3.46
CA MET A 217 11.61 26.46 2.22
C MET A 217 10.94 27.28 1.12
N SER A 218 11.72 27.70 0.13
CA SER A 218 11.20 28.34 -1.07
C SER A 218 10.39 27.33 -1.92
N LYS A 219 9.45 27.83 -2.71
CA LYS A 219 8.69 26.99 -3.64
C LYS A 219 9.61 26.22 -4.61
N ARG A 220 10.69 26.84 -5.07
CA ARG A 220 11.69 26.21 -5.94
C ARG A 220 12.36 25.00 -5.27
N GLU A 221 12.78 25.13 -4.03
CA GLU A 221 13.38 24.02 -3.28
C GLU A 221 12.37 22.89 -3.07
N PHE A 222 11.11 23.23 -2.74
CA PHE A 222 10.04 22.25 -2.61
C PHE A 222 9.84 21.48 -3.92
N LEU A 223 9.71 22.16 -5.06
CA LEU A 223 9.54 21.51 -6.37
C LEU A 223 10.68 20.54 -6.66
N GLN A 224 11.93 20.96 -6.47
CA GLN A 224 13.10 20.10 -6.67
C GLN A 224 13.05 18.86 -5.78
N MET A 225 12.67 19.04 -4.52
CA MET A 225 12.62 17.98 -3.54
C MET A 225 11.52 16.93 -3.82
N VAL A 226 10.29 17.37 -4.15
CA VAL A 226 9.17 16.44 -4.36
C VAL A 226 9.18 15.77 -5.74
N THR A 227 9.87 16.33 -6.73
CA THR A 227 10.02 15.72 -8.06
C THR A 227 11.25 14.83 -8.19
N ALA A 228 12.24 14.94 -7.28
CA ALA A 228 13.46 14.14 -7.32
C ALA A 228 13.23 12.71 -6.80
N GLU A 229 13.95 11.73 -7.38
CA GLU A 229 14.05 10.34 -6.89
C GLU A 229 12.71 9.65 -6.57
N GLN A 230 11.68 9.86 -7.38
CA GLN A 230 10.42 9.14 -7.23
C GLN A 230 10.62 7.65 -7.56
N PRO A 231 10.04 6.71 -6.78
CA PRO A 231 10.06 5.30 -7.14
C PRO A 231 9.31 5.11 -8.46
N GLU A 232 9.75 4.14 -9.26
CA GLU A 232 9.06 3.80 -10.51
C GLU A 232 7.61 3.37 -10.21
N ALA A 233 6.65 3.98 -10.90
CA ALA A 233 5.25 3.64 -10.75
C ALA A 233 4.95 2.30 -11.44
N PRO A 234 4.20 1.39 -10.81
CA PRO A 234 3.77 0.17 -11.47
C PRO A 234 2.93 0.46 -12.73
N PRO A 235 3.04 -0.38 -13.78
CA PRO A 235 2.31 -0.13 -15.05
C PRO A 235 0.79 -0.01 -14.88
N TYR A 236 0.20 -0.69 -13.90
CA TYR A 236 -1.24 -0.68 -13.68
C TYR A 236 -1.77 0.66 -13.10
N PHE A 237 -0.92 1.51 -12.53
CA PHE A 237 -1.34 2.80 -11.95
C PHE A 237 -2.06 3.69 -12.97
N THR A 238 -1.52 3.81 -14.16
CA THR A 238 -2.17 4.61 -15.22
C THR A 238 -3.53 4.03 -15.60
N TYR A 239 -3.63 2.71 -15.66
CA TYR A 239 -4.89 2.06 -16.00
C TYR A 239 -5.94 2.27 -14.91
N ASP A 240 -5.62 2.03 -13.64
CA ASP A 240 -6.57 2.15 -12.55
C ASP A 240 -7.03 3.60 -12.37
N ALA A 241 -6.12 4.57 -12.54
CA ALA A 241 -6.49 5.98 -12.55
C ALA A 241 -7.51 6.32 -13.65
N ILE A 242 -7.36 5.75 -14.84
CA ILE A 242 -8.32 5.91 -15.94
C ILE A 242 -9.61 5.15 -15.64
N LEU A 243 -9.52 3.91 -15.13
CA LEU A 243 -10.69 3.09 -14.82
C LEU A 243 -11.59 3.76 -13.76
N ASN A 244 -11.01 4.41 -12.77
CA ASN A 244 -11.74 5.19 -11.77
C ASN A 244 -12.50 6.40 -12.35
N THR A 245 -12.22 6.82 -13.58
CA THR A 245 -13.03 7.85 -14.29
C THR A 245 -14.14 7.26 -15.13
N LYS A 246 -14.23 5.93 -15.27
CA LYS A 246 -15.14 5.27 -16.21
C LYS A 246 -16.25 4.51 -15.50
N GLU A 247 -17.34 4.31 -16.22
CA GLU A 247 -18.33 3.30 -15.85
C GLU A 247 -17.74 1.91 -16.08
N HIS A 248 -17.82 1.03 -15.09
CA HIS A 248 -17.33 -0.35 -15.17
C HIS A 248 -18.18 -1.32 -14.35
N ALA A 249 -18.04 -2.63 -14.60
CA ALA A 249 -18.73 -3.66 -13.83
C ALA A 249 -18.29 -3.64 -12.36
N THR A 250 -19.22 -3.94 -11.46
CA THR A 250 -18.89 -4.08 -10.04
C THR A 250 -18.07 -5.35 -9.76
N LEU A 251 -17.35 -5.36 -8.64
CA LEU A 251 -16.59 -6.54 -8.21
C LEU A 251 -17.50 -7.76 -8.02
N GLU A 252 -18.71 -7.57 -7.47
CA GLU A 252 -19.70 -8.63 -7.29
C GLU A 252 -20.09 -9.27 -8.63
N GLN A 253 -20.45 -8.43 -9.62
CA GLN A 253 -20.78 -8.90 -10.97
C GLN A 253 -19.62 -9.66 -11.61
N THR A 254 -18.39 -9.20 -11.38
CA THR A 254 -17.19 -9.86 -11.87
C THR A 254 -16.99 -11.22 -11.18
N LEU A 255 -17.05 -11.29 -9.85
CA LEU A 255 -16.83 -12.51 -9.08
C LEU A 255 -17.82 -13.62 -9.46
N ASP A 256 -19.09 -13.30 -9.64
CA ASP A 256 -20.15 -14.25 -10.03
C ASP A 256 -19.88 -14.92 -11.40
N GLN A 257 -19.21 -14.20 -12.29
CA GLN A 257 -18.88 -14.70 -13.63
C GLN A 257 -17.60 -15.53 -13.68
N VAL A 258 -16.60 -15.21 -12.85
CA VAL A 258 -15.22 -15.67 -13.01
C VAL A 258 -14.80 -16.78 -12.05
N LEU A 259 -15.45 -16.96 -10.90
CA LEU A 259 -15.12 -17.99 -9.91
C LEU A 259 -15.63 -19.39 -10.35
N LYS A 260 -15.07 -19.93 -11.44
CA LYS A 260 -15.44 -21.24 -11.96
C LYS A 260 -14.32 -22.24 -11.75
N PRO A 261 -14.61 -23.42 -11.14
CA PRO A 261 -13.64 -24.49 -11.08
C PRO A 261 -13.37 -25.04 -12.48
N LEU A 262 -12.11 -25.32 -12.77
CA LEU A 262 -11.64 -25.91 -14.03
C LEU A 262 -10.94 -27.22 -13.73
N SER A 263 -11.23 -28.25 -14.52
CA SER A 263 -10.40 -29.45 -14.55
C SER A 263 -8.99 -29.10 -15.04
N LEU A 264 -8.00 -29.96 -14.73
CA LEU A 264 -6.63 -29.77 -15.22
C LEU A 264 -6.59 -29.69 -16.77
N SER A 265 -7.35 -30.51 -17.46
CA SER A 265 -7.42 -30.52 -18.93
C SER A 265 -7.96 -29.20 -19.50
N GLU A 266 -9.02 -28.64 -18.88
CA GLU A 266 -9.57 -27.36 -19.31
C GLU A 266 -8.60 -26.20 -19.03
N LEU A 267 -7.91 -26.23 -17.89
CA LEU A 267 -6.91 -25.22 -17.54
C LEU A 267 -5.74 -25.25 -18.53
N LEU A 268 -5.20 -26.44 -18.83
CA LEU A 268 -4.11 -26.60 -19.80
C LEU A 268 -4.52 -26.17 -21.22
N ALA A 269 -5.75 -26.45 -21.65
CA ALA A 269 -6.27 -26.00 -22.94
C ALA A 269 -6.36 -24.46 -23.00
N ARG A 270 -6.83 -23.80 -21.94
CA ARG A 270 -6.88 -22.33 -21.89
C ARG A 270 -5.48 -21.71 -21.82
N MET A 271 -4.55 -22.34 -21.10
CA MET A 271 -3.16 -21.93 -21.06
C MET A 271 -2.50 -22.02 -22.45
N ALA A 272 -2.75 -23.10 -23.19
CA ALA A 272 -2.29 -23.24 -24.57
C ALA A 272 -2.91 -22.21 -25.52
N SER A 273 -4.10 -21.70 -25.20
CA SER A 273 -4.79 -20.62 -25.94
C SER A 273 -4.34 -19.21 -25.52
N GLY A 274 -3.32 -19.08 -24.67
CA GLY A 274 -2.72 -17.78 -24.28
C GLY A 274 -3.14 -17.24 -22.92
N ALA A 275 -3.94 -17.97 -22.13
CA ALA A 275 -4.20 -17.57 -20.76
C ALA A 275 -2.93 -17.70 -19.90
N GLN A 276 -2.75 -16.77 -18.96
CA GLN A 276 -1.67 -16.83 -17.99
C GLN A 276 -2.12 -17.50 -16.69
N VAL A 277 -1.28 -18.35 -16.12
CA VAL A 277 -1.57 -19.03 -14.86
C VAL A 277 -0.87 -18.30 -13.72
N LEU A 278 -1.64 -17.88 -12.73
CA LEU A 278 -1.17 -17.24 -11.50
C LEU A 278 -1.31 -18.24 -10.34
N ASP A 279 -0.18 -18.67 -9.80
CA ASP A 279 -0.12 -19.44 -8.56
C ASP A 279 0.01 -18.48 -7.36
N VAL A 280 -1.02 -18.45 -6.53
CA VAL A 280 -1.10 -17.51 -5.39
C VAL A 280 -0.64 -18.13 -4.07
N ARG A 281 -0.13 -19.37 -4.09
CA ARG A 281 0.39 -20.05 -2.90
C ARG A 281 1.69 -19.42 -2.41
N ASP A 282 2.05 -19.77 -1.18
CA ASP A 282 3.30 -19.30 -0.59
C ASP A 282 4.52 -19.69 -1.46
N PRO A 283 5.55 -18.83 -1.55
CA PRO A 283 6.78 -19.13 -2.29
C PRO A 283 7.45 -20.46 -1.94
N ALA A 284 7.31 -20.96 -0.69
CA ALA A 284 7.86 -22.24 -0.29
C ALA A 284 7.09 -23.41 -0.90
N GLU A 285 5.77 -23.35 -0.89
CA GLU A 285 4.90 -24.36 -1.54
C GLU A 285 5.10 -24.37 -3.04
N PHE A 286 5.16 -23.19 -3.67
CA PHE A 286 5.44 -23.04 -5.09
C PHE A 286 6.78 -23.67 -5.48
N SER A 287 7.84 -23.39 -4.72
CA SER A 287 9.17 -23.93 -5.03
C SER A 287 9.23 -25.44 -4.93
N ALA A 288 8.48 -26.05 -4.00
CA ALA A 288 8.42 -27.49 -3.80
C ALA A 288 7.69 -28.22 -4.95
N GLY A 289 6.73 -27.56 -5.59
CA GLY A 289 6.00 -28.08 -6.75
C GLY A 289 4.91 -27.12 -7.21
N HIS A 290 4.90 -26.82 -8.51
CA HIS A 290 3.93 -25.93 -9.14
C HIS A 290 3.58 -26.39 -10.55
N LEU A 291 2.48 -25.91 -11.09
CA LEU A 291 2.14 -26.14 -12.50
C LEU A 291 3.20 -25.46 -13.38
N ALA A 292 3.78 -26.24 -14.29
CA ALA A 292 4.80 -25.72 -15.21
C ALA A 292 4.27 -24.53 -16.03
N GLY A 293 5.06 -23.44 -16.08
CA GLY A 293 4.68 -22.20 -16.78
C GLY A 293 3.79 -21.24 -15.97
N SER A 294 3.41 -21.56 -14.72
CA SER A 294 2.72 -20.62 -13.85
C SER A 294 3.65 -19.54 -13.31
N ILE A 295 3.09 -18.35 -13.07
CA ILE A 295 3.75 -17.23 -12.37
C ILE A 295 3.33 -17.32 -10.90
N ASN A 296 4.30 -17.23 -9.98
CA ASN A 296 4.00 -17.17 -8.57
C ASN A 296 3.91 -15.72 -8.08
N VAL A 297 2.78 -15.36 -7.48
CA VAL A 297 2.66 -14.17 -6.63
C VAL A 297 1.85 -14.58 -5.40
N GLY A 298 2.53 -14.91 -4.30
CA GLY A 298 1.87 -15.37 -3.07
C GLY A 298 0.94 -14.32 -2.47
N LEU A 299 -0.18 -14.76 -1.89
CA LEU A 299 -1.14 -13.86 -1.21
C LEU A 299 -0.56 -13.17 0.02
N SER A 300 0.49 -13.71 0.62
CA SER A 300 1.29 -13.02 1.63
C SER A 300 2.06 -11.85 1.01
N GLY A 301 2.33 -10.78 1.75
CA GLY A 301 3.11 -9.63 1.26
C GLY A 301 2.34 -8.69 0.30
N GLN A 302 3.07 -8.05 -0.61
CA GLN A 302 2.55 -7.01 -1.52
C GLN A 302 1.94 -7.63 -2.79
N PHE A 303 0.97 -8.52 -2.62
CA PHE A 303 0.34 -9.27 -3.72
C PHE A 303 -0.16 -8.36 -4.84
N ALA A 304 -0.97 -7.35 -4.50
CA ALA A 304 -1.60 -6.48 -5.49
C ALA A 304 -0.58 -5.74 -6.35
N SER A 305 0.40 -5.10 -5.71
CA SER A 305 1.46 -4.35 -6.41
C SER A 305 2.26 -5.24 -7.36
N TRP A 306 2.63 -6.46 -6.91
CA TRP A 306 3.42 -7.36 -7.76
C TRP A 306 2.58 -8.04 -8.84
N ALA A 307 1.36 -8.47 -8.53
CA ALA A 307 0.44 -8.99 -9.55
C ALA A 307 0.20 -7.94 -10.65
N GLY A 308 -0.09 -6.69 -10.27
CA GLY A 308 -0.26 -5.59 -11.19
C GLY A 308 0.97 -5.23 -12.01
N THR A 309 2.18 -5.55 -11.49
CA THR A 309 3.46 -5.29 -12.20
C THR A 309 3.80 -6.39 -13.20
N VAL A 310 3.56 -7.67 -12.85
CA VAL A 310 4.10 -8.80 -13.63
C VAL A 310 3.09 -9.48 -14.54
N LEU A 311 1.79 -9.35 -14.26
CA LEU A 311 0.75 -9.95 -15.07
C LEU A 311 0.41 -9.10 -16.31
N ASP A 312 -0.04 -9.78 -17.35
CA ASP A 312 -0.62 -9.14 -18.53
C ASP A 312 -2.11 -8.91 -18.32
N ARG A 313 -2.54 -7.66 -18.40
CA ARG A 313 -3.93 -7.30 -18.24
C ARG A 313 -4.83 -7.79 -19.38
N GLU A 314 -4.28 -7.87 -20.57
CA GLU A 314 -5.02 -8.29 -21.78
C GLU A 314 -5.24 -9.80 -21.84
N GLN A 315 -4.47 -10.60 -21.07
CA GLN A 315 -4.59 -12.04 -21.05
C GLN A 315 -5.50 -12.52 -19.91
N PRO A 316 -6.38 -13.51 -20.14
CA PRO A 316 -7.13 -14.13 -19.07
C PRO A 316 -6.21 -14.73 -18.00
N ILE A 317 -6.59 -14.59 -16.73
CA ILE A 317 -5.85 -15.15 -15.61
C ILE A 317 -6.55 -16.42 -15.13
N LEU A 318 -5.80 -17.51 -15.03
CA LEU A 318 -6.24 -18.76 -14.41
C LEU A 318 -5.53 -18.90 -13.07
N LEU A 319 -6.27 -19.24 -12.01
CA LEU A 319 -5.71 -19.29 -10.68
C LEU A 319 -5.33 -20.71 -10.26
N VAL A 320 -4.18 -20.84 -9.60
CA VAL A 320 -3.82 -21.97 -8.75
C VAL A 320 -3.72 -21.45 -7.32
N ALA A 321 -4.56 -21.94 -6.44
CA ALA A 321 -4.65 -21.52 -5.04
C ALA A 321 -4.73 -22.73 -4.11
N SER A 322 -4.43 -22.53 -2.84
CA SER A 322 -4.86 -23.47 -1.80
C SER A 322 -6.39 -23.44 -1.68
N PRO A 323 -7.07 -24.59 -1.51
CA PRO A 323 -8.52 -24.65 -1.49
C PRO A 323 -9.15 -23.65 -0.52
N GLY A 324 -10.14 -22.89 -0.99
CA GLY A 324 -10.84 -21.84 -0.22
C GLY A 324 -10.24 -20.44 -0.32
N LEU A 325 -9.08 -20.25 -0.97
CA LEU A 325 -8.45 -18.95 -1.16
C LEU A 325 -8.73 -18.32 -2.54
N GLU A 326 -9.45 -18.98 -3.42
CA GLU A 326 -9.73 -18.56 -4.80
C GLU A 326 -10.50 -17.24 -4.83
N LYS A 327 -11.53 -17.13 -3.99
CA LYS A 327 -12.31 -15.89 -3.85
C LYS A 327 -11.45 -14.73 -3.36
N GLN A 328 -10.59 -14.98 -2.36
CA GLN A 328 -9.70 -13.96 -1.84
C GLN A 328 -8.71 -13.48 -2.91
N ALA A 329 -8.13 -14.39 -3.67
CA ALA A 329 -7.21 -14.08 -4.76
C ALA A 329 -7.89 -13.22 -5.83
N THR A 330 -9.08 -13.64 -6.29
CA THR A 330 -9.87 -12.91 -7.29
C THR A 330 -10.28 -11.52 -6.80
N THR A 331 -10.73 -11.40 -5.54
CA THR A 331 -11.05 -10.10 -4.92
C THR A 331 -9.84 -9.15 -4.93
N ARG A 332 -8.64 -9.67 -4.57
CA ARG A 332 -7.42 -8.85 -4.55
C ARG A 332 -6.96 -8.43 -5.94
N LEU A 333 -7.16 -9.26 -6.96
CA LEU A 333 -6.95 -8.91 -8.36
C LEU A 333 -7.96 -7.83 -8.81
N GLY A 334 -9.23 -8.01 -8.48
CA GLY A 334 -10.27 -7.05 -8.79
C GLY A 334 -10.03 -5.67 -8.16
N ARG A 335 -9.43 -5.59 -6.96
CA ARG A 335 -9.06 -4.30 -6.33
C ARG A 335 -8.11 -3.47 -7.18
N ILE A 336 -7.30 -4.09 -8.03
CA ILE A 336 -6.38 -3.43 -8.96
C ILE A 336 -6.82 -3.59 -10.42
N GLY A 337 -8.13 -3.72 -10.65
CA GLY A 337 -8.75 -3.73 -11.97
C GLY A 337 -8.42 -4.94 -12.86
N PHE A 338 -7.92 -6.05 -12.30
CA PHE A 338 -7.75 -7.31 -13.03
C PHE A 338 -9.02 -8.15 -12.95
N ASP A 339 -10.01 -7.78 -13.74
CA ASP A 339 -11.34 -8.39 -13.75
C ASP A 339 -11.44 -9.61 -14.72
N HIS A 340 -10.42 -9.84 -15.54
CA HIS A 340 -10.39 -10.90 -16.54
C HIS A 340 -9.82 -12.22 -15.96
N VAL A 341 -10.43 -12.72 -14.88
CA VAL A 341 -10.13 -14.03 -14.32
C VAL A 341 -10.96 -15.08 -15.04
N GLY A 342 -10.32 -16.11 -15.62
CA GLY A 342 -10.98 -17.14 -16.42
C GLY A 342 -11.39 -18.39 -15.63
N GLY A 343 -11.13 -18.45 -14.33
CA GLY A 343 -11.40 -19.61 -13.47
C GLY A 343 -10.19 -20.01 -12.63
N TYR A 344 -10.33 -21.10 -11.88
CA TYR A 344 -9.29 -21.63 -11.01
C TYR A 344 -9.17 -23.15 -11.15
N LEU A 345 -7.97 -23.71 -10.90
CA LEU A 345 -7.75 -25.15 -10.89
C LEU A 345 -8.52 -25.80 -9.73
N ASP A 346 -9.49 -26.64 -10.08
CA ASP A 346 -10.24 -27.39 -9.07
C ASP A 346 -9.28 -28.26 -8.23
N GLN A 347 -9.48 -28.29 -6.92
CA GLN A 347 -8.62 -28.95 -5.93
C GLN A 347 -7.16 -28.44 -5.88
N GLY A 348 -6.82 -27.34 -6.57
CA GLY A 348 -5.49 -26.77 -6.57
C GLY A 348 -4.42 -27.78 -7.03
N MET A 349 -3.28 -27.84 -6.31
CA MET A 349 -2.17 -28.74 -6.67
C MET A 349 -2.47 -30.24 -6.51
N ALA A 350 -3.49 -30.64 -5.77
CA ALA A 350 -3.89 -32.04 -5.68
C ALA A 350 -4.34 -32.61 -7.05
N ALA A 351 -4.89 -31.77 -7.92
CA ALA A 351 -5.23 -32.15 -9.30
C ALA A 351 -4.02 -32.63 -10.14
N LEU A 352 -2.80 -32.35 -9.69
CA LEU A 352 -1.54 -32.71 -10.36
C LEU A 352 -0.85 -33.95 -9.78
N GLU A 353 -1.41 -34.60 -8.74
CA GLU A 353 -0.76 -35.75 -8.09
C GLU A 353 -0.45 -36.90 -9.04
N SER A 354 -1.33 -37.15 -10.01
CA SER A 354 -1.14 -38.19 -11.05
C SER A 354 -0.56 -37.63 -12.37
N HIS A 355 -0.14 -36.38 -12.42
CA HIS A 355 0.28 -35.67 -13.63
C HIS A 355 1.64 -34.99 -13.41
N SER A 356 2.63 -35.78 -12.99
CA SER A 356 3.98 -35.28 -12.65
C SER A 356 4.69 -34.59 -13.83
N GLU A 357 4.31 -34.92 -15.08
CA GLU A 357 4.79 -34.29 -16.29
C GLU A 357 4.44 -32.81 -16.43
N HIS A 358 3.42 -32.35 -15.69
CA HIS A 358 3.02 -30.95 -15.62
C HIS A 358 3.57 -30.22 -14.36
N VAL A 359 4.30 -30.91 -13.50
CA VAL A 359 4.84 -30.34 -12.27
C VAL A 359 6.28 -29.89 -12.46
N ALA A 360 6.53 -28.60 -12.25
CA ALA A 360 7.87 -28.03 -12.17
C ALA A 360 8.27 -27.72 -10.72
N ARG A 361 9.56 -27.55 -10.47
CA ARG A 361 10.13 -27.19 -9.18
C ARG A 361 11.15 -26.07 -9.34
N THR A 362 11.33 -25.26 -8.31
CA THR A 362 12.36 -24.21 -8.28
C THR A 362 13.27 -24.47 -7.08
N PRO A 363 14.52 -24.95 -7.29
CA PRO A 363 15.43 -25.21 -6.19
C PRO A 363 15.71 -23.94 -5.37
N ARG A 364 15.86 -24.10 -4.06
CA ARG A 364 16.28 -23.04 -3.14
C ARG A 364 17.63 -23.39 -2.56
N ILE A 365 18.57 -22.45 -2.61
CA ILE A 365 19.96 -22.63 -2.21
C ILE A 365 20.24 -21.83 -0.94
N ALA A 366 20.86 -22.43 0.05
CA ALA A 366 21.31 -21.73 1.26
C ALA A 366 22.44 -20.75 0.94
N ALA A 367 22.57 -19.67 1.71
CA ALA A 367 23.57 -18.65 1.47
C ALA A 367 25.02 -19.19 1.50
N THR A 368 25.34 -20.08 2.43
CA THR A 368 26.67 -20.72 2.53
C THR A 368 26.97 -21.60 1.32
N THR A 369 25.98 -22.40 0.88
CA THR A 369 26.13 -23.25 -0.32
C THR A 369 26.32 -22.41 -1.58
N LEU A 370 25.59 -21.30 -1.70
CA LEU A 370 25.78 -20.40 -2.84
C LEU A 370 27.17 -19.75 -2.81
N ALA A 371 27.67 -19.35 -1.64
CA ALA A 371 29.01 -18.79 -1.51
C ALA A 371 30.09 -19.80 -1.95
N GLU A 372 29.94 -21.08 -1.60
CA GLU A 372 30.83 -22.17 -2.06
C GLU A 372 30.78 -22.35 -3.57
N GLN A 373 29.56 -22.33 -4.15
CA GLN A 373 29.37 -22.42 -5.61
C GLN A 373 29.96 -21.22 -6.36
N MET A 374 29.84 -20.02 -5.83
CA MET A 374 30.45 -18.81 -6.41
C MET A 374 31.99 -18.85 -6.41
N ALA A 375 32.59 -19.59 -5.50
CA ALA A 375 34.05 -19.79 -5.43
C ALA A 375 34.55 -20.97 -6.29
N SER A 376 33.67 -21.72 -6.97
CA SER A 376 34.01 -22.86 -7.81
C SER A 376 34.51 -22.45 -9.20
N GLU A 377 35.06 -23.41 -9.97
CA GLU A 377 35.53 -23.19 -11.35
C GLU A 377 34.38 -22.83 -12.34
N ALA A 378 33.14 -23.20 -12.03
CA ALA A 378 31.95 -22.91 -12.85
C ALA A 378 30.85 -22.28 -11.99
N PRO A 379 31.02 -21.03 -11.57
CA PRO A 379 30.05 -20.36 -10.69
C PRO A 379 28.74 -20.12 -11.43
N PRO A 380 27.58 -20.21 -10.73
CA PRO A 380 26.31 -19.79 -11.29
C PRO A 380 26.28 -18.28 -11.46
N LEU A 381 25.49 -17.77 -12.40
CA LEU A 381 25.16 -16.36 -12.44
C LEU A 381 24.28 -16.01 -11.24
N LEU A 382 24.60 -14.93 -10.57
CA LEU A 382 23.80 -14.41 -9.49
C LEU A 382 23.04 -13.16 -9.98
N LEU A 383 21.72 -13.15 -9.83
CA LEU A 383 20.84 -12.05 -10.25
C LEU A 383 20.19 -11.37 -9.06
N ASP A 384 20.48 -10.10 -8.88
CA ASP A 384 19.80 -9.21 -7.94
C ASP A 384 18.59 -8.55 -8.62
N ILE A 385 17.37 -8.86 -8.15
CA ILE A 385 16.13 -8.32 -8.72
C ILE A 385 15.52 -7.19 -7.88
N ARG A 386 16.26 -6.66 -6.92
CA ARG A 386 15.82 -5.56 -6.08
C ARG A 386 15.83 -4.23 -6.84
N ALA A 387 15.15 -3.23 -6.28
CA ALA A 387 15.14 -1.89 -6.84
C ALA A 387 16.56 -1.27 -6.84
N GLU A 388 16.80 -0.32 -7.75
CA GLU A 388 18.07 0.41 -7.89
C GLU A 388 18.58 0.98 -6.56
N LYS A 389 17.69 1.58 -5.76
CA LYS A 389 18.03 2.14 -4.45
C LYS A 389 18.53 1.07 -3.50
N GLU A 390 17.85 -0.08 -3.41
CA GLU A 390 18.23 -1.19 -2.54
C GLU A 390 19.61 -1.74 -2.92
N ARG A 391 19.90 -1.83 -4.23
CA ARG A 391 21.19 -2.29 -4.72
C ARG A 391 22.30 -1.27 -4.49
N ARG A 392 22.04 0.00 -4.68
CA ARG A 392 23.01 1.08 -4.43
C ARG A 392 23.49 1.09 -2.98
N ASP A 393 22.57 0.81 -2.05
CA ASP A 393 22.89 0.75 -0.62
C ASP A 393 23.79 -0.45 -0.29
N LYS A 394 23.46 -1.64 -0.80
CA LYS A 394 24.23 -2.88 -0.61
C LYS A 394 23.88 -3.93 -1.65
N PHE A 395 24.83 -4.77 -2.05
CA PHE A 395 24.62 -5.89 -2.97
C PHE A 395 25.64 -7.01 -2.74
N ILE A 396 25.36 -8.20 -3.28
CA ILE A 396 26.32 -9.31 -3.30
C ILE A 396 27.26 -9.09 -4.50
N GLU A 397 28.57 -9.04 -4.24
CA GLU A 397 29.57 -8.78 -5.28
C GLU A 397 29.51 -9.84 -6.40
N GLY A 398 29.69 -9.40 -7.66
CA GLY A 398 29.57 -10.25 -8.83
C GLY A 398 28.13 -10.49 -9.30
N SER A 399 27.10 -10.00 -8.59
CA SER A 399 25.71 -10.13 -9.05
C SER A 399 25.38 -9.20 -10.21
N LEU A 400 24.67 -9.72 -11.20
CA LEU A 400 23.98 -8.95 -12.21
C LEU A 400 22.80 -8.20 -11.57
N HIS A 401 22.35 -7.13 -12.21
CA HIS A 401 21.18 -6.38 -11.74
C HIS A 401 20.12 -6.24 -12.82
N LEU A 402 18.94 -6.75 -12.53
CA LEU A 402 17.75 -6.52 -13.34
C LEU A 402 16.53 -6.47 -12.40
N PRO A 403 16.03 -5.28 -12.04
CA PRO A 403 14.89 -5.13 -11.15
C PRO A 403 13.66 -5.92 -11.61
N LEU A 404 12.91 -6.45 -10.63
CA LEU A 404 11.74 -7.32 -10.90
C LEU A 404 10.71 -6.68 -11.83
N ASN A 405 10.48 -5.37 -11.70
CA ASN A 405 9.54 -4.61 -12.55
C ASN A 405 9.93 -4.60 -14.04
N HIS A 406 11.18 -4.89 -14.38
CA HIS A 406 11.65 -4.97 -15.77
C HIS A 406 11.71 -6.42 -16.31
N LEU A 407 11.60 -7.43 -15.44
CA LEU A 407 11.78 -8.84 -15.84
C LEU A 407 10.75 -9.33 -16.88
N ARG A 408 9.51 -8.86 -16.81
CA ARG A 408 8.49 -9.22 -17.78
C ARG A 408 8.93 -8.87 -19.22
N ASN A 409 9.56 -7.72 -19.42
CA ASN A 409 9.96 -7.23 -20.74
C ASN A 409 11.38 -7.63 -21.12
N ARG A 410 12.27 -7.83 -20.14
CA ARG A 410 13.70 -8.03 -20.34
C ARG A 410 14.22 -9.39 -19.88
N GLY A 411 13.35 -10.26 -19.35
CA GLY A 411 13.75 -11.59 -18.89
C GLY A 411 14.40 -12.46 -19.99
N GLY A 412 14.04 -12.25 -21.25
CA GLY A 412 14.66 -12.93 -22.39
C GLY A 412 16.10 -12.49 -22.71
N GLU A 413 16.60 -11.39 -22.12
CA GLU A 413 17.99 -10.95 -22.24
C GLU A 413 18.95 -11.77 -21.34
N LEU A 414 18.40 -12.53 -20.39
CA LEU A 414 19.19 -13.32 -19.45
C LEU A 414 19.72 -14.59 -20.13
N PRO A 415 20.99 -14.99 -19.84
CA PRO A 415 21.53 -16.23 -20.36
C PRO A 415 20.69 -17.45 -19.94
N SER A 416 20.42 -18.35 -20.88
CA SER A 416 19.66 -19.59 -20.64
C SER A 416 20.50 -20.86 -20.60
N ASP A 417 21.78 -20.75 -20.95
CA ASP A 417 22.74 -21.85 -21.09
C ASP A 417 23.54 -22.17 -19.82
N GLN A 418 23.40 -21.37 -18.77
CA GLN A 418 24.10 -21.55 -17.51
C GLN A 418 23.16 -21.43 -16.31
N PRO A 419 23.52 -22.06 -15.16
CA PRO A 419 22.74 -21.95 -13.93
C PRO A 419 22.60 -20.50 -13.47
N LEU A 420 21.39 -20.10 -13.09
CA LEU A 420 21.05 -18.77 -12.59
C LEU A 420 20.49 -18.85 -11.17
N VAL A 421 21.02 -18.08 -10.25
CA VAL A 421 20.49 -17.93 -8.89
C VAL A 421 19.91 -16.54 -8.73
N VAL A 422 18.64 -16.47 -8.40
CA VAL A 422 17.92 -15.20 -8.21
C VAL A 422 17.83 -14.85 -6.74
N HIS A 423 18.05 -13.60 -6.37
CA HIS A 423 17.80 -13.14 -5.01
C HIS A 423 17.08 -11.81 -4.94
N CYS A 424 16.36 -11.61 -3.84
CA CYS A 424 15.79 -10.33 -3.43
C CYS A 424 16.20 -10.00 -1.97
N ALA A 425 15.42 -9.21 -1.27
CA ALA A 425 15.67 -8.91 0.14
C ALA A 425 15.44 -10.13 1.05
N GLY A 426 14.26 -10.77 0.98
CA GLY A 426 13.83 -11.80 1.93
C GLY A 426 13.23 -13.08 1.32
N GLY A 427 13.18 -13.24 -0.01
CA GLY A 427 12.73 -14.49 -0.66
C GLY A 427 11.35 -14.42 -1.34
N TYR A 428 10.51 -13.41 -1.09
CA TYR A 428 9.19 -13.28 -1.71
C TYR A 428 9.29 -12.89 -3.20
N ARG A 429 10.01 -11.82 -3.53
CA ARG A 429 10.19 -11.32 -4.90
C ARG A 429 11.00 -12.27 -5.78
N SER A 430 11.92 -13.04 -5.19
CA SER A 430 12.74 -14.01 -5.94
C SER A 430 11.91 -15.16 -6.51
N SER A 431 10.87 -15.61 -5.83
CA SER A 431 9.94 -16.62 -6.36
C SER A 431 9.18 -16.10 -7.58
N ILE A 432 8.71 -14.85 -7.53
CA ILE A 432 8.08 -14.18 -8.68
C ILE A 432 9.06 -14.13 -9.85
N ALA A 433 10.28 -13.65 -9.60
CA ALA A 433 11.31 -13.52 -10.63
C ALA A 433 11.67 -14.88 -11.25
N ALA A 434 11.91 -15.91 -10.44
CA ALA A 434 12.25 -17.25 -10.91
C ALA A 434 11.16 -17.83 -11.82
N SER A 435 9.88 -17.64 -11.47
CA SER A 435 8.76 -18.10 -12.30
C SER A 435 8.70 -17.39 -13.65
N ILE A 436 8.96 -16.08 -13.69
CA ILE A 436 9.00 -15.29 -14.94
C ILE A 436 10.18 -15.72 -15.81
N ILE A 437 11.36 -15.87 -15.24
CA ILE A 437 12.57 -16.25 -15.99
C ILE A 437 12.40 -17.64 -16.60
N LYS A 438 11.79 -18.60 -15.90
CA LYS A 438 11.46 -19.91 -16.45
C LYS A 438 10.50 -19.80 -17.65
N ARG A 439 9.52 -18.92 -17.62
CA ARG A 439 8.63 -18.65 -18.76
C ARG A 439 9.39 -18.06 -19.96
N HIS A 440 10.47 -17.33 -19.74
CA HIS A 440 11.36 -16.85 -20.81
C HIS A 440 12.32 -17.91 -21.34
N GLY A 441 12.20 -19.17 -20.89
CA GLY A 441 12.93 -20.32 -21.45
C GLY A 441 14.21 -20.69 -20.73
N ASN A 442 14.52 -20.11 -19.55
CA ASN A 442 15.62 -20.60 -18.73
C ASN A 442 15.12 -21.59 -17.67
N PRO A 443 15.31 -22.92 -17.83
CA PRO A 443 14.87 -23.93 -16.89
C PRO A 443 15.76 -24.02 -15.64
N ASN A 444 17.03 -23.54 -15.73
CA ASN A 444 18.07 -23.72 -14.73
C ASN A 444 18.11 -22.58 -13.71
N VAL A 445 16.92 -22.20 -13.20
CA VAL A 445 16.79 -21.11 -12.22
C VAL A 445 16.58 -21.67 -10.83
N SER A 446 17.35 -21.12 -9.87
CA SER A 446 17.24 -21.37 -8.43
C SER A 446 17.06 -20.07 -7.67
N GLU A 447 16.63 -20.13 -6.42
CA GLU A 447 16.47 -18.97 -5.54
C GLU A 447 17.46 -19.02 -4.39
N LEU A 448 18.02 -17.87 -4.00
CA LEU A 448 18.72 -17.73 -2.71
C LEU A 448 17.67 -17.71 -1.59
N LEU A 449 17.66 -18.76 -0.78
CA LEU A 449 16.75 -18.88 0.37
C LEU A 449 16.95 -17.72 1.35
N GLY A 450 15.89 -16.97 1.61
CA GLY A 450 15.92 -15.81 2.50
C GLY A 450 16.63 -14.56 1.94
N GLY A 451 17.04 -14.60 0.67
CA GLY A 451 17.62 -13.46 -0.04
C GLY A 451 18.90 -12.89 0.58
N ILE A 452 19.20 -11.61 0.28
CA ILE A 452 20.39 -10.94 0.81
C ILE A 452 20.38 -10.84 2.35
N ALA A 453 19.21 -10.85 2.98
CA ALA A 453 19.11 -10.84 4.44
C ALA A 453 19.68 -12.14 5.06
N ALA A 454 19.42 -13.31 4.43
CA ALA A 454 20.03 -14.57 4.86
C ALA A 454 21.53 -14.63 4.56
N TRP A 455 21.99 -14.04 3.45
CA TRP A 455 23.40 -13.89 3.10
C TRP A 455 24.16 -13.12 4.19
N GLU A 456 23.66 -11.94 4.58
CA GLU A 456 24.25 -11.13 5.66
C GLU A 456 24.22 -11.84 7.02
N LYS A 457 23.09 -12.50 7.35
CA LYS A 457 22.96 -13.26 8.60
C LYS A 457 23.96 -14.41 8.70
N SER A 458 24.41 -14.95 7.55
CA SER A 458 25.46 -15.97 7.48
C SER A 458 26.86 -15.39 7.58
N GLY A 459 27.04 -14.09 7.81
CA GLY A 459 28.32 -13.41 7.92
C GLY A 459 29.08 -13.25 6.59
N LEU A 460 28.38 -13.42 5.46
CA LEU A 460 28.94 -13.30 4.12
C LEU A 460 29.05 -11.83 3.67
N PRO A 461 30.10 -11.47 2.89
CA PRO A 461 30.35 -10.08 2.55
C PRO A 461 29.31 -9.52 1.58
N VAL A 462 29.00 -8.25 1.76
CA VAL A 462 28.23 -7.43 0.81
C VAL A 462 29.06 -6.22 0.38
N ALA A 463 28.95 -5.83 -0.88
CA ALA A 463 29.48 -4.58 -1.42
C ALA A 463 28.37 -3.51 -1.43
N GLY A 464 28.71 -2.28 -1.71
CA GLY A 464 27.78 -1.15 -1.87
C GLY A 464 28.45 0.15 -1.50
N GLN A 465 27.77 1.26 -1.81
CA GLN A 465 28.13 2.51 -1.20
C GLN A 465 27.85 2.33 0.30
N THR A 466 28.89 2.09 1.08
CA THR A 466 28.85 2.48 2.48
C THR A 466 28.44 3.94 2.42
N SER A 467 27.16 4.21 2.66
CA SER A 467 26.77 5.56 3.00
C SER A 467 27.86 5.99 3.98
N GLN A 468 28.56 7.07 3.64
CA GLN A 468 29.21 7.82 4.70
C GLN A 468 28.12 7.86 5.75
N ARG A 469 28.29 7.02 6.77
CA ARG A 469 27.44 7.08 7.94
C ARG A 469 27.50 8.56 8.27
N SER A 470 26.49 9.32 7.85
CA SER A 470 26.15 10.51 8.59
C SER A 470 26.27 10.00 10.02
N ASN A 471 26.96 10.71 10.89
CA ASN A 471 27.03 10.43 12.30
C ASN A 471 25.58 10.46 12.82
N THR A 472 24.77 9.50 12.43
CA THR A 472 23.48 9.21 13.03
C THR A 472 23.86 8.60 14.36
N VAL A 473 23.86 9.45 15.35
CA VAL A 473 23.94 9.06 16.75
C VAL A 473 22.92 7.93 16.89
N LYS A 474 23.41 6.71 17.13
CA LYS A 474 22.49 5.58 17.32
C LYS A 474 21.70 5.83 18.58
N PRO A 475 20.40 5.56 18.60
CA PRO A 475 19.63 5.59 19.84
C PRO A 475 20.30 4.67 20.88
N THR A 476 20.54 5.21 22.06
CA THR A 476 21.04 4.46 23.23
C THR A 476 19.95 4.41 24.28
N ASN A 477 20.10 3.63 25.32
CA ASN A 477 19.14 3.52 26.42
C ASN A 477 17.70 3.23 25.98
N PHE A 478 17.56 2.39 24.94
CA PHE A 478 16.25 1.98 24.41
C PHE A 478 15.47 1.17 25.45
N SER A 479 14.22 1.56 25.67
CA SER A 479 13.30 0.90 26.60
C SER A 479 11.92 0.87 25.98
N GLU A 480 11.26 -0.28 26.05
CA GLU A 480 9.87 -0.46 25.63
C GLU A 480 9.08 -1.17 26.71
N ARG A 481 7.89 -0.66 27.03
CA ARG A 481 6.98 -1.29 27.98
C ARG A 481 5.53 -1.05 27.55
N VAL A 482 4.67 -2.02 27.84
CA VAL A 482 3.23 -1.90 27.64
C VAL A 482 2.56 -1.68 28.99
N LEU A 483 1.66 -0.70 29.05
CA LEU A 483 0.92 -0.34 30.25
C LEU A 483 -0.53 0.00 29.87
N GLU A 484 -1.41 0.06 30.86
CA GLU A 484 -2.80 0.44 30.66
C GLU A 484 -3.01 1.90 31.08
N VAL A 485 -3.57 2.72 30.15
CA VAL A 485 -3.86 4.14 30.38
C VAL A 485 -5.29 4.41 29.93
N ALA A 486 -6.13 4.92 30.79
CA ALA A 486 -7.55 5.21 30.54
C ALA A 486 -8.31 4.01 29.92
N GLY A 487 -7.97 2.78 30.32
CA GLY A 487 -8.55 1.54 29.80
C GLY A 487 -7.98 1.06 28.45
N TRP A 488 -6.93 1.69 27.92
CA TRP A 488 -6.27 1.32 26.66
C TRP A 488 -4.89 0.72 26.93
N LYS A 489 -4.53 -0.32 26.15
CA LYS A 489 -3.15 -0.83 26.12
C LYS A 489 -2.28 0.17 25.35
N LEU A 490 -1.31 0.76 26.05
CA LEU A 490 -0.37 1.74 25.52
C LEU A 490 1.03 1.15 25.52
N ARG A 491 1.73 1.25 24.39
CA ARG A 491 3.15 0.95 24.29
C ARG A 491 3.93 2.24 24.45
N LEU A 492 4.76 2.30 25.48
CA LEU A 492 5.66 3.42 25.75
C LEU A 492 7.07 3.01 25.32
N THR A 493 7.62 3.73 24.35
CA THR A 493 8.98 3.52 23.84
C THR A 493 9.80 4.75 24.15
N SER A 494 10.94 4.58 24.81
CA SER A 494 11.88 5.69 25.10
C SER A 494 13.30 5.33 24.68
N TYR A 495 14.08 6.32 24.25
CA TYR A 495 15.48 6.19 23.85
C TYR A 495 16.21 7.53 23.99
N GLU A 496 17.53 7.46 24.09
CA GLU A 496 18.40 8.63 24.09
C GLU A 496 19.04 8.81 22.71
N LEU A 497 19.05 10.05 22.21
CA LEU A 497 19.65 10.40 20.94
C LEU A 497 20.32 11.79 21.07
N GLY A 498 21.63 11.87 20.85
CA GLY A 498 22.35 13.14 20.90
C GLY A 498 22.31 13.85 22.26
N GLY A 499 22.26 13.09 23.37
CA GLY A 499 22.19 13.63 24.74
C GLY A 499 20.81 14.12 25.17
N LYS A 500 19.75 13.86 24.37
CA LYS A 500 18.35 14.09 24.71
C LYS A 500 17.57 12.80 24.77
N TYR A 501 16.56 12.73 25.61
CA TYR A 501 15.63 11.62 25.67
C TYR A 501 14.40 11.90 24.82
N PHE A 502 13.97 10.88 24.10
CA PHE A 502 12.77 10.87 23.27
C PHE A 502 11.83 9.79 23.76
N CYS A 503 10.56 10.08 23.82
CA CYS A 503 9.54 9.12 24.20
C CYS A 503 8.36 9.15 23.24
N LYS A 504 7.84 7.96 22.95
CA LYS A 504 6.68 7.73 22.10
C LYS A 504 5.68 6.85 22.84
N ALA A 505 4.43 7.28 22.89
CA ALA A 505 3.32 6.52 23.43
C ALA A 505 2.39 6.10 22.30
N ASP A 506 2.33 4.81 22.01
CA ASP A 506 1.51 4.23 20.96
C ASP A 506 0.35 3.43 21.55
N ASN A 507 -0.85 3.56 20.99
CA ASN A 507 -1.94 2.64 21.26
C ASN A 507 -1.62 1.27 20.63
N VAL A 508 -1.67 0.18 21.40
CA VAL A 508 -1.34 -1.17 20.89
C VAL A 508 -2.36 -1.63 19.84
N GLU A 509 -3.61 -1.25 20.00
CA GLU A 509 -4.69 -1.48 19.05
C GLU A 509 -5.53 -0.20 18.92
N PRO A 510 -5.56 0.43 17.75
CA PRO A 510 -5.13 0.03 16.40
C PRO A 510 -3.67 0.36 16.02
N GLY A 511 -2.80 0.70 16.96
CA GLY A 511 -1.38 0.96 16.67
C GLY A 511 -1.03 2.42 16.39
N ALA A 512 -1.89 3.37 16.73
CA ALA A 512 -1.67 4.80 16.52
C ALA A 512 -0.69 5.40 17.55
N CYS A 513 0.17 6.29 17.11
CA CYS A 513 0.97 7.13 18.01
C CYS A 513 0.09 8.21 18.65
N ILE A 514 -0.04 8.14 19.97
CA ILE A 514 -0.87 9.04 20.75
C ILE A 514 -0.09 10.28 21.21
N ALA A 515 1.18 10.09 21.56
CA ALA A 515 2.02 11.18 22.01
C ALA A 515 3.50 10.94 21.69
N ARG A 516 4.20 12.04 21.38
CA ARG A 516 5.66 12.10 21.33
C ARG A 516 6.14 13.24 22.21
N THR A 517 7.26 13.01 22.88
CA THR A 517 7.88 14.01 23.77
C THR A 517 9.40 13.93 23.65
N GLU A 518 10.06 15.02 23.99
CA GLU A 518 11.50 15.08 24.25
C GLU A 518 11.74 15.72 25.61
N GLY A 519 12.79 15.31 26.28
CA GLY A 519 13.14 15.81 27.61
C GLY A 519 14.63 15.68 27.91
N ALA A 520 15.03 16.31 29.02
CA ALA A 520 16.40 16.24 29.50
C ALA A 520 16.69 14.92 30.25
N SER A 521 15.66 14.21 30.73
CA SER A 521 15.77 12.90 31.35
C SER A 521 14.71 11.94 30.77
N LYS A 522 14.95 10.64 30.94
CA LYS A 522 14.04 9.58 30.53
C LYS A 522 12.69 9.70 31.26
N GLU A 523 12.76 9.89 32.57
CA GLU A 523 11.61 9.99 33.46
C GLU A 523 10.70 11.16 33.07
N GLU A 524 11.28 12.33 32.84
CA GLU A 524 10.55 13.52 32.40
C GLU A 524 9.85 13.27 31.06
N CYS A 525 10.58 12.70 30.11
CA CYS A 525 10.09 12.44 28.76
C CYS A 525 8.94 11.42 28.76
N GLU A 526 9.08 10.33 29.53
CA GLU A 526 8.04 9.31 29.67
C GLU A 526 6.80 9.84 30.39
N GLN A 527 6.98 10.67 31.44
CA GLN A 527 5.87 11.26 32.17
C GLN A 527 5.04 12.18 31.29
N GLN A 528 5.69 13.07 30.54
CA GLN A 528 5.02 13.98 29.60
C GLN A 528 4.26 13.20 28.51
N ALA A 529 4.83 12.08 28.00
CA ALA A 529 4.17 11.24 27.02
C ALA A 529 2.92 10.55 27.59
N LEU A 530 2.98 10.09 28.83
CA LEU A 530 1.86 9.47 29.53
C LEU A 530 0.74 10.46 29.84
N GLU A 531 1.07 11.67 30.31
CA GLU A 531 0.08 12.72 30.59
C GLU A 531 -0.68 13.12 29.32
N LYS A 532 0.03 13.35 28.21
CA LYS A 532 -0.59 13.62 26.91
C LYS A 532 -1.45 12.45 26.41
N ALA A 533 -0.95 11.22 26.56
CA ALA A 533 -1.69 10.05 26.15
C ALA A 533 -2.95 9.85 27.00
N GLN A 534 -2.88 10.08 28.31
CA GLN A 534 -4.02 9.99 29.22
C GLN A 534 -5.07 11.06 28.91
N GLU A 535 -4.66 12.30 28.64
CA GLU A 535 -5.54 13.37 28.23
C GLU A 535 -6.28 13.01 26.92
N TYR A 536 -5.57 12.51 25.93
CA TYR A 536 -6.14 12.14 24.64
C TYR A 536 -7.09 10.93 24.75
N LEU A 537 -6.64 9.85 25.41
CA LEU A 537 -7.40 8.61 25.52
C LEU A 537 -8.62 8.73 26.43
N SER A 538 -8.60 9.60 27.43
CA SER A 538 -9.77 9.87 28.28
C SER A 538 -10.94 10.49 27.52
N ARG A 539 -10.65 11.17 26.39
CA ARG A 539 -11.64 11.78 25.49
C ARG A 539 -12.04 10.84 24.34
N THR A 540 -11.35 9.70 24.18
CA THR A 540 -11.58 8.76 23.07
C THR A 540 -12.55 7.67 23.53
N ARG A 541 -13.70 7.52 22.88
CA ARG A 541 -14.64 6.43 23.16
C ARG A 541 -14.06 5.09 22.69
N ARG A 542 -14.05 4.12 23.59
CA ARG A 542 -13.72 2.74 23.29
C ARG A 542 -14.98 2.04 22.78
N PHE A 543 -14.95 1.53 21.56
CA PHE A 543 -15.95 0.56 21.10
C PHE A 543 -15.41 -0.83 21.43
N SER A 544 -16.04 -1.50 22.39
CA SER A 544 -15.79 -2.93 22.65
C SER A 544 -16.27 -3.71 21.40
N ALA A 545 -15.36 -4.44 20.76
CA ALA A 545 -15.76 -5.51 19.88
C ALA A 545 -16.48 -6.55 20.74
N SER A 546 -17.80 -6.64 20.61
CA SER A 546 -18.62 -7.75 21.11
C SER A 546 -18.68 -8.84 20.05
#